data_c92b02f474803404417ac740fab9cc4e
#
_entry.id   c92b02f474803404417ac740fab9cc4e
#
_cell.length_a   1.000
_cell.length_b   1.000
_cell.length_c   1.000
_cell.angle_alpha   90.00
_cell.angle_beta   90.00
_cell.angle_gamma   90.00
#
_symmetry.space_group_name_H-M   'P 1'
#
loop_
_entity.id
_entity.type
_entity.pdbx_description
1 polymer ?
#
loop_
_entity_poly.entity_id
_entity_poly.type
_entity_poly.pdbx_seq_one_letter_code
_entity_poly.pdbx_strand_id
1 'polypeptide(L)'
;MTCLQNAGKMSLVMITTSKQTTLKQSDDFQSVSFGIKESGLSHIFNVLRNQLYSDKVLAVIREYSTNAVDAHIEVGKADTPIKVTLPTQMTPEFKVRDFGRGLTENQVSEIYAMYGESTKRGTNEQIGQLGLGSKSAFAYGDNFVINSFVKGTKTTYNAFIDPSDVGQISKIHSEKTDENDGIEIVIPVKSDDYDEFYNKATKLYKYFKVIPNVRGANQEQLKDDLKRDEIVVGKDNWNLVKGNSYAVMGNIAYPLDYSALNLGWQDEKSDLISSG
;
A
#
# COMPACT_ATOMS: atom_id res chain seq x y z
N MET A 1 35.99 -22.56 -31.53
CA MET A 1 36.56 -21.30 -31.10
C MET A 1 35.59 -20.17 -31.41
N THR A 2 35.23 -19.41 -30.36
CA THR A 2 34.61 -18.09 -30.42
C THR A 2 33.31 -17.94 -31.19
N CYS A 3 32.18 -18.07 -30.48
CA CYS A 3 31.01 -17.24 -30.68
C CYS A 3 30.03 -17.39 -29.49
N LEU A 4 30.25 -16.64 -28.42
CA LEU A 4 29.29 -16.44 -27.34
C LEU A 4 29.66 -15.11 -26.64
N GLN A 5 29.15 -14.02 -27.20
CA GLN A 5 29.02 -12.74 -26.51
C GLN A 5 28.02 -11.89 -27.31
N ASN A 6 26.77 -11.90 -26.87
CA ASN A 6 25.87 -10.76 -26.95
C ASN A 6 24.50 -11.16 -26.35
N ALA A 7 24.48 -11.38 -25.04
CA ALA A 7 23.23 -11.30 -24.31
C ALA A 7 23.01 -9.81 -24.02
N GLY A 8 22.28 -9.14 -24.90
CA GLY A 8 21.89 -7.75 -24.74
C GLY A 8 21.06 -7.56 -23.46
N LYS A 9 21.52 -6.64 -22.62
CA LYS A 9 20.72 -6.07 -21.54
C LYS A 9 19.41 -5.55 -22.10
N MET A 10 18.31 -6.25 -21.88
CA MET A 10 16.99 -5.66 -22.01
C MET A 10 16.78 -4.71 -20.82
N SER A 11 17.13 -3.45 -21.03
CA SER A 11 16.69 -2.36 -20.19
C SER A 11 15.20 -2.18 -20.44
N LEU A 12 14.37 -2.45 -19.44
CA LEU A 12 12.96 -2.06 -19.46
C LEU A 12 12.92 -0.52 -19.34
N VAL A 13 12.97 0.14 -20.48
CA VAL A 13 12.71 1.57 -20.57
C VAL A 13 11.20 1.73 -20.44
N MET A 14 10.70 2.08 -19.27
CA MET A 14 9.40 2.69 -19.14
C MET A 14 9.46 4.03 -19.86
N ILE A 15 8.92 4.07 -21.07
CA ILE A 15 8.82 5.29 -21.87
C ILE A 15 7.72 6.16 -21.25
N THR A 16 8.08 6.99 -20.31
CA THR A 16 7.31 8.18 -20.01
C THR A 16 7.63 9.21 -21.06
N THR A 17 6.96 9.12 -22.22
CA THR A 17 6.99 10.21 -23.21
C THR A 17 6.12 11.34 -22.71
N SER A 18 6.62 12.20 -21.86
CA SER A 18 6.12 13.57 -21.79
C SER A 18 6.62 14.31 -23.04
N LYS A 19 5.94 14.15 -24.16
CA LYS A 19 6.07 15.12 -25.25
C LYS A 19 5.53 16.44 -24.71
N GLN A 20 6.43 17.39 -24.44
CA GLN A 20 6.05 18.78 -24.35
C GLN A 20 5.50 19.18 -25.72
N THR A 21 4.20 19.14 -25.85
CA THR A 21 3.51 19.66 -27.02
C THR A 21 3.47 21.17 -26.81
N THR A 22 4.27 21.93 -27.55
CA THR A 22 4.12 23.39 -27.68
C THR A 22 2.80 23.63 -28.38
N LEU A 23 1.74 23.86 -27.59
CA LEU A 23 0.45 24.32 -28.13
C LEU A 23 0.64 25.76 -28.63
N LYS A 24 0.30 26.00 -29.90
CA LYS A 24 0.12 27.38 -30.40
C LYS A 24 -1.13 27.92 -29.71
N GLN A 25 -0.94 28.88 -28.82
CA GLN A 25 -2.03 29.66 -28.23
C GLN A 25 -2.47 30.72 -29.22
N SER A 26 -3.78 30.95 -29.33
CA SER A 26 -4.30 32.20 -29.94
C SER A 26 -4.10 33.35 -28.94
N ASP A 27 -3.78 34.53 -29.44
CA ASP A 27 -3.46 35.72 -28.61
C ASP A 27 -4.62 36.16 -27.68
N ASP A 28 -5.84 35.64 -27.89
CA ASP A 28 -7.06 36.08 -27.19
C ASP A 28 -7.47 35.17 -25.99
N PHE A 29 -6.79 34.07 -25.74
CA PHE A 29 -7.12 33.15 -24.64
C PHE A 29 -5.88 32.76 -23.83
N GLN A 30 -5.87 33.17 -22.55
CA GLN A 30 -4.85 32.69 -21.60
C GLN A 30 -5.18 31.28 -21.16
N SER A 31 -4.19 30.39 -21.14
CA SER A 31 -4.36 29.03 -20.61
C SER A 31 -4.74 29.09 -19.12
N VAL A 32 -5.80 28.39 -18.76
CA VAL A 32 -6.28 28.26 -17.38
C VAL A 32 -6.06 26.82 -16.94
N SER A 33 -5.45 26.63 -15.79
CA SER A 33 -5.29 25.30 -15.20
C SER A 33 -6.63 24.75 -14.71
N PHE A 34 -6.86 23.45 -14.93
CA PHE A 34 -8.01 22.78 -14.32
C PHE A 34 -7.85 22.79 -12.80
N GLY A 35 -8.90 23.13 -12.08
CA GLY A 35 -8.98 23.15 -10.63
C GLY A 35 -10.31 22.57 -10.16
N ILE A 36 -10.39 22.25 -8.88
CA ILE A 36 -11.59 21.74 -8.23
C ILE A 36 -12.20 22.87 -7.40
N LYS A 37 -13.47 23.17 -7.63
CA LYS A 37 -14.21 24.10 -6.77
C LYS A 37 -14.56 23.41 -5.46
N GLU A 38 -14.62 24.16 -4.36
CA GLU A 38 -15.04 23.65 -3.04
C GLU A 38 -16.37 22.90 -3.11
N SER A 39 -17.34 23.39 -3.87
CA SER A 39 -18.63 22.72 -4.09
C SER A 39 -18.55 21.37 -4.80
N GLY A 40 -17.40 21.03 -5.41
CA GLY A 40 -17.15 19.75 -6.07
C GLY A 40 -16.36 18.76 -5.23
N LEU A 41 -15.87 19.15 -4.05
CA LEU A 41 -15.01 18.31 -3.21
C LEU A 41 -15.74 17.05 -2.72
N SER A 42 -16.99 17.17 -2.27
CA SER A 42 -17.79 16.02 -1.83
C SER A 42 -18.00 15.00 -2.96
N HIS A 43 -18.27 15.46 -4.18
CA HIS A 43 -18.43 14.57 -5.33
C HIS A 43 -17.12 13.82 -5.64
N ILE A 44 -15.98 14.49 -5.62
CA ILE A 44 -14.68 13.87 -5.86
C ILE A 44 -14.33 12.91 -4.73
N PHE A 45 -14.59 13.29 -3.49
CA PHE A 45 -14.41 12.40 -2.35
C PHE A 45 -15.25 11.12 -2.48
N ASN A 46 -16.50 11.25 -2.90
CA ASN A 46 -17.39 10.12 -3.18
C ASN A 46 -16.84 9.19 -4.28
N VAL A 47 -16.29 9.75 -5.37
CA VAL A 47 -15.65 8.95 -6.43
C VAL A 47 -14.46 8.20 -5.90
N LEU A 48 -13.57 8.87 -5.15
CA LEU A 48 -12.38 8.26 -4.54
C LEU A 48 -12.76 7.16 -3.54
N ARG A 49 -13.82 7.38 -2.76
CA ARG A 49 -14.31 6.43 -1.77
C ARG A 49 -14.94 5.18 -2.40
N ASN A 50 -15.76 5.35 -3.42
CA ASN A 50 -16.66 4.31 -3.93
C ASN A 50 -16.18 3.64 -5.20
N GLN A 51 -15.33 4.29 -6.01
CA GLN A 51 -14.95 3.81 -7.34
C GLN A 51 -13.46 3.50 -7.48
N LEU A 52 -12.60 4.03 -6.60
CA LEU A 52 -11.16 3.87 -6.73
C LEU A 52 -10.70 2.43 -6.46
N TYR A 53 -11.33 1.74 -5.53
CA TYR A 53 -10.95 0.39 -5.12
C TYR A 53 -12.08 -0.61 -5.38
N SER A 54 -11.81 -1.59 -6.23
CA SER A 54 -12.71 -2.73 -6.45
C SER A 54 -12.77 -3.67 -5.25
N ASP A 55 -11.67 -3.78 -4.51
CA ASP A 55 -11.52 -4.56 -3.29
C ASP A 55 -11.11 -3.65 -2.14
N LYS A 56 -12.09 -3.22 -1.35
CA LYS A 56 -11.92 -2.22 -0.28
C LYS A 56 -11.09 -2.76 0.90
N VAL A 57 -11.29 -4.00 1.28
CA VAL A 57 -10.56 -4.64 2.38
C VAL A 57 -9.09 -4.83 2.00
N LEU A 58 -8.84 -5.39 0.82
CA LEU A 58 -7.46 -5.56 0.34
C LEU A 58 -6.74 -4.21 0.17
N ALA A 59 -7.44 -3.19 -0.31
CA ALA A 59 -6.88 -1.84 -0.43
C ALA A 59 -6.41 -1.30 0.91
N VAL A 60 -7.23 -1.38 1.95
CA VAL A 60 -6.89 -0.95 3.32
C VAL A 60 -5.64 -1.70 3.82
N ILE A 61 -5.65 -3.04 3.74
CA ILE A 61 -4.54 -3.85 4.22
C ILE A 61 -3.26 -3.48 3.46
N ARG A 62 -3.31 -3.41 2.14
CA ARG A 62 -2.17 -3.14 1.27
C ARG A 62 -1.59 -1.75 1.49
N GLU A 63 -2.42 -0.71 1.38
CA GLU A 63 -1.96 0.68 1.39
C GLU A 63 -1.29 1.04 2.73
N TYR A 64 -1.90 0.70 3.87
CA TYR A 64 -1.31 1.03 5.16
C TYR A 64 -0.08 0.18 5.47
N SER A 65 -0.06 -1.09 5.07
CA SER A 65 1.11 -1.95 5.30
C SER A 65 2.30 -1.55 4.43
N THR A 66 2.07 -1.18 3.17
CA THR A 66 3.15 -0.68 2.30
C THR A 66 3.68 0.67 2.77
N ASN A 67 2.80 1.58 3.21
CA ASN A 67 3.23 2.85 3.82
C ASN A 67 4.07 2.63 5.08
N ALA A 68 3.73 1.65 5.91
CA ALA A 68 4.49 1.31 7.10
C ALA A 68 5.88 0.73 6.75
N VAL A 69 5.97 -0.11 5.72
CA VAL A 69 7.27 -0.62 5.22
C VAL A 69 8.11 0.51 4.66
N ASP A 70 7.52 1.40 3.85
CA ASP A 70 8.21 2.57 3.31
C ASP A 70 8.77 3.47 4.42
N ALA A 71 7.99 3.70 5.50
CA ALA A 71 8.45 4.47 6.66
C ALA A 71 9.66 3.81 7.36
N HIS A 72 9.73 2.47 7.39
CA HIS A 72 10.91 1.76 7.88
C HIS A 72 12.11 1.93 6.95
N ILE A 73 11.92 1.86 5.63
CA ILE A 73 12.99 2.06 4.64
C ILE A 73 13.60 3.46 4.79
N GLU A 74 12.78 4.49 4.94
CA GLU A 74 13.21 5.88 5.11
C GLU A 74 14.11 6.13 6.34
N VAL A 75 13.98 5.31 7.38
CA VAL A 75 14.80 5.41 8.60
C VAL A 75 15.87 4.33 8.72
N GLY A 76 16.14 3.58 7.62
CA GLY A 76 17.15 2.53 7.60
C GLY A 76 16.77 1.27 8.38
N LYS A 77 15.48 1.02 8.59
CA LYS A 77 14.94 -0.16 9.32
C LYS A 77 14.26 -1.16 8.36
N ALA A 78 14.72 -1.26 7.12
CA ALA A 78 14.09 -2.10 6.08
C ALA A 78 13.90 -3.58 6.48
N ASP A 79 14.75 -4.11 7.37
CA ASP A 79 14.68 -5.49 7.84
C ASP A 79 13.87 -5.66 9.16
N THR A 80 13.29 -4.58 9.67
CA THR A 80 12.44 -4.62 10.86
C THR A 80 11.00 -4.91 10.46
N PRO A 81 10.32 -5.93 11.04
CA PRO A 81 8.93 -6.20 10.72
C PRO A 81 8.01 -5.09 11.25
N ILE A 82 7.04 -4.66 10.46
CA ILE A 82 5.91 -3.86 10.93
C ILE A 82 5.04 -4.72 11.85
N LYS A 83 4.27 -4.09 12.76
CA LYS A 83 3.28 -4.82 13.58
C LYS A 83 1.90 -4.67 12.95
N VAL A 84 1.18 -5.77 12.90
CA VAL A 84 -0.20 -5.81 12.40
C VAL A 84 -1.08 -6.51 13.43
N THR A 85 -2.27 -5.98 13.67
CA THR A 85 -3.31 -6.66 14.45
C THR A 85 -4.51 -6.89 13.55
N LEU A 86 -4.89 -8.15 13.38
CA LEU A 86 -6.09 -8.54 12.66
C LEU A 86 -7.32 -8.42 13.58
N PRO A 87 -8.49 -8.05 13.03
CA PRO A 87 -9.69 -7.90 13.83
C PRO A 87 -10.14 -9.24 14.44
N THR A 88 -10.67 -9.15 15.64
CA THR A 88 -11.26 -10.29 16.37
C THR A 88 -12.50 -9.80 17.11
N GLN A 89 -13.30 -10.71 17.66
CA GLN A 89 -14.45 -10.35 18.47
C GLN A 89 -14.08 -9.49 19.70
N MET A 90 -12.90 -9.72 20.28
CA MET A 90 -12.43 -8.93 21.44
C MET A 90 -11.73 -7.62 21.03
N THR A 91 -11.22 -7.55 19.83
CA THR A 91 -10.54 -6.37 19.28
C THR A 91 -11.05 -6.16 17.86
N PRO A 92 -12.22 -5.52 17.67
CA PRO A 92 -12.87 -5.34 16.37
C PRO A 92 -12.19 -4.27 15.52
N GLU A 93 -10.86 -4.34 15.40
CA GLU A 93 -10.03 -3.32 14.75
C GLU A 93 -8.90 -3.97 13.95
N PHE A 94 -8.66 -3.45 12.77
CA PHE A 94 -7.44 -3.69 12.02
C PHE A 94 -6.43 -2.62 12.38
N LYS A 95 -5.21 -3.01 12.76
CA LYS A 95 -4.14 -2.07 13.11
C LYS A 95 -2.87 -2.35 12.33
N VAL A 96 -2.22 -1.28 11.90
CA VAL A 96 -0.87 -1.32 11.34
C VAL A 96 -0.01 -0.32 12.05
N ARG A 97 1.14 -0.75 12.59
CA ARG A 97 2.10 0.04 13.36
C ARG A 97 3.48 -0.05 12.71
N ASP A 98 4.03 1.08 12.31
CA ASP A 98 5.42 1.22 11.90
C ASP A 98 6.29 1.81 13.03
N PHE A 99 7.61 1.77 12.82
CA PHE A 99 8.62 2.35 13.71
C PHE A 99 9.51 3.35 12.94
N GLY A 100 8.87 4.12 12.06
CA GLY A 100 9.48 5.22 11.32
C GLY A 100 9.69 6.46 12.19
N ARG A 101 9.63 7.64 11.57
CA ARG A 101 9.84 8.92 12.28
C ARG A 101 8.61 9.43 13.02
N GLY A 102 7.43 8.83 12.76
CA GLY A 102 6.16 9.46 13.10
C GLY A 102 5.89 10.72 12.26
N LEU A 103 4.81 11.41 12.53
CA LEU A 103 4.40 12.63 11.85
C LEU A 103 4.10 13.73 12.87
N THR A 104 4.64 14.91 12.64
CA THR A 104 4.26 16.11 13.38
C THR A 104 2.83 16.52 13.03
N GLU A 105 2.21 17.39 13.82
CA GLU A 105 0.85 17.88 13.58
C GLU A 105 0.67 18.51 12.20
N ASN A 106 1.64 19.31 11.75
CA ASN A 106 1.62 19.91 10.42
C ASN A 106 1.68 18.83 9.31
N GLN A 107 2.56 17.84 9.48
CA GLN A 107 2.68 16.74 8.50
C GLN A 107 1.42 15.87 8.45
N VAL A 108 0.74 15.63 9.58
CA VAL A 108 -0.55 14.93 9.58
C VAL A 108 -1.56 15.71 8.76
N SER A 109 -1.67 17.04 8.94
CA SER A 109 -2.56 17.89 8.16
C SER A 109 -2.22 17.87 6.66
N GLU A 110 -0.93 17.94 6.30
CA GLU A 110 -0.50 17.93 4.90
C GLU A 110 -0.76 16.56 4.23
N ILE A 111 -0.42 15.45 4.90
CA ILE A 111 -0.50 14.10 4.31
C ILE A 111 -1.93 13.58 4.27
N TYR A 112 -2.70 13.78 5.35
CA TYR A 112 -4.03 13.20 5.46
C TYR A 112 -5.16 14.12 5.03
N ALA A 113 -5.03 15.44 5.16
CA ALA A 113 -6.07 16.38 4.75
C ALA A 113 -5.99 16.75 3.26
N MET A 114 -4.78 16.73 2.64
CA MET A 114 -4.62 17.11 1.24
C MET A 114 -4.66 15.91 0.30
N TYR A 115 -5.39 16.03 -0.81
CA TYR A 115 -5.39 15.06 -1.89
C TYR A 115 -4.26 15.37 -2.88
N GLY A 116 -3.60 14.30 -3.37
CA GLY A 116 -2.52 14.46 -4.34
C GLY A 116 -1.18 14.92 -3.74
N GLU A 117 -1.10 15.20 -2.45
CA GLU A 117 0.16 15.42 -1.76
C GLU A 117 0.79 14.07 -1.40
N SER A 118 2.01 13.85 -1.88
CA SER A 118 2.84 12.69 -1.54
C SER A 118 4.26 13.18 -1.36
N THR A 119 4.86 12.85 -0.23
CA THR A 119 6.29 13.09 0.03
C THR A 119 7.20 12.21 -0.84
N LYS A 120 6.61 11.30 -1.64
CA LYS A 120 7.30 10.18 -2.31
C LYS A 120 7.51 10.36 -3.83
N ARG A 121 7.33 11.57 -4.37
CA ARG A 121 7.37 11.82 -5.84
C ARG A 121 8.75 11.70 -6.51
N GLY A 122 9.82 11.47 -5.77
CA GLY A 122 11.19 11.55 -6.27
C GLY A 122 11.96 10.24 -6.45
N THR A 123 11.43 9.08 -6.04
CA THR A 123 12.17 7.81 -6.05
C THR A 123 11.31 6.66 -6.56
N ASN A 124 11.89 5.81 -7.43
CA ASN A 124 11.24 4.58 -7.92
C ASN A 124 11.22 3.44 -6.85
N GLU A 125 11.71 3.69 -5.65
CA GLU A 125 11.83 2.70 -4.58
C GLU A 125 10.61 2.67 -3.64
N GLN A 126 9.71 3.67 -3.73
CA GLN A 126 8.56 3.79 -2.86
C GLN A 126 7.25 3.51 -3.60
N ILE A 127 6.34 2.77 -2.95
CA ILE A 127 5.14 2.19 -3.57
C ILE A 127 3.96 3.20 -3.61
N GLY A 128 3.91 4.18 -2.71
CA GLY A 128 2.77 5.10 -2.53
C GLY A 128 2.91 6.46 -3.22
N GLN A 129 2.84 6.54 -4.55
CA GLN A 129 3.13 7.79 -5.30
C GLN A 129 1.97 8.78 -5.44
N LEU A 130 0.71 8.38 -5.28
CA LEU A 130 -0.46 9.21 -5.63
C LEU A 130 -1.06 10.01 -4.46
N GLY A 131 -0.57 9.84 -3.23
CA GLY A 131 -1.11 10.53 -2.04
C GLY A 131 -2.57 10.13 -1.69
N LEU A 132 -3.10 9.07 -2.30
CA LEU A 132 -4.45 8.57 -2.08
C LEU A 132 -4.49 7.41 -1.08
N GLY A 133 -3.42 6.64 -0.98
CA GLY A 133 -3.33 5.43 -0.15
C GLY A 133 -3.56 5.70 1.33
N SER A 134 -3.10 6.84 1.85
CA SER A 134 -3.32 7.24 3.25
C SER A 134 -4.79 7.44 3.63
N LYS A 135 -5.69 7.54 2.64
CA LYS A 135 -7.13 7.75 2.78
C LYS A 135 -7.95 6.52 2.40
N SER A 136 -7.30 5.39 2.12
CA SER A 136 -7.96 4.14 1.69
C SER A 136 -8.96 3.60 2.73
N ALA A 137 -8.79 3.92 4.02
CA ALA A 137 -9.74 3.57 5.06
C ALA A 137 -11.14 4.12 4.80
N PHE A 138 -11.27 5.29 4.16
CA PHE A 138 -12.57 5.84 3.79
C PHE A 138 -13.28 5.06 2.68
N ALA A 139 -12.58 4.22 1.93
CA ALA A 139 -13.25 3.30 1.02
C ALA A 139 -13.97 2.18 1.77
N TYR A 140 -13.48 1.80 2.96
CA TYR A 140 -14.03 0.73 3.79
C TYR A 140 -15.04 1.25 4.83
N GLY A 141 -14.68 2.30 5.58
CA GLY A 141 -15.45 2.85 6.69
C GLY A 141 -15.55 4.37 6.68
N ASP A 142 -16.26 4.91 7.66
CA ASP A 142 -16.52 6.36 7.76
C ASP A 142 -15.53 7.06 8.70
N ASN A 143 -14.72 6.32 9.44
CA ASN A 143 -13.71 6.86 10.34
C ASN A 143 -12.54 5.90 10.53
N PHE A 144 -11.42 6.45 10.95
CA PHE A 144 -10.25 5.71 11.43
C PHE A 144 -9.41 6.60 12.34
N VAL A 145 -8.56 5.98 13.15
CA VAL A 145 -7.70 6.68 14.09
C VAL A 145 -6.25 6.62 13.62
N ILE A 146 -5.52 7.74 13.79
CA ILE A 146 -4.11 7.87 13.53
C ILE A 146 -3.43 8.19 14.86
N ASN A 147 -2.58 7.30 15.34
CA ASN A 147 -1.69 7.55 16.47
C ASN A 147 -0.30 7.88 15.94
N SER A 148 0.17 9.08 16.18
CA SER A 148 1.54 9.49 15.83
C SER A 148 2.41 9.54 17.08
N PHE A 149 3.55 8.86 17.02
CA PHE A 149 4.54 8.78 18.08
C PHE A 149 5.78 9.55 17.64
N VAL A 150 6.07 10.65 18.31
CA VAL A 150 7.20 11.52 17.98
C VAL A 150 7.87 12.02 19.27
N LYS A 151 9.13 11.67 19.44
CA LYS A 151 9.99 12.15 20.55
C LYS A 151 9.33 12.04 21.93
N GLY A 152 8.81 10.86 22.25
CA GLY A 152 8.19 10.57 23.56
C GLY A 152 6.80 11.18 23.75
N THR A 153 6.14 11.57 22.67
CA THR A 153 4.76 12.06 22.70
C THR A 153 3.92 11.24 21.70
N LYS A 154 2.83 10.69 22.18
CA LYS A 154 1.79 10.10 21.34
C LYS A 154 0.69 11.14 21.13
N THR A 155 0.38 11.44 19.87
CA THR A 155 -0.75 12.30 19.51
C THR A 155 -1.77 11.47 18.71
N THR A 156 -3.01 11.51 19.19
CA THR A 156 -4.13 10.77 18.58
C THR A 156 -5.00 11.70 17.76
N TYR A 157 -5.26 11.32 16.53
CA TYR A 157 -6.18 12.00 15.60
C TYR A 157 -7.31 11.07 15.21
N ASN A 158 -8.50 11.62 14.99
CA ASN A 158 -9.61 10.94 14.35
C ASN A 158 -9.82 11.53 12.96
N ALA A 159 -9.75 10.67 11.95
CA ALA A 159 -10.17 11.01 10.59
C ALA A 159 -11.59 10.48 10.39
N PHE A 160 -12.51 11.32 9.93
CA PHE A 160 -13.93 10.98 9.81
C PHE A 160 -14.57 11.72 8.63
N ILE A 161 -15.71 11.22 8.18
CA ILE A 161 -16.53 11.87 7.17
C ILE A 161 -17.54 12.77 7.89
N ASP A 162 -17.53 14.06 7.54
CA ASP A 162 -18.45 15.04 8.12
C ASP A 162 -19.82 15.01 7.41
N PRO A 163 -20.85 15.74 7.93
CA PRO A 163 -22.17 15.78 7.31
C PRO A 163 -22.22 16.38 5.90
N SER A 164 -21.12 16.99 5.43
CA SER A 164 -20.99 17.49 4.03
C SER A 164 -20.42 16.45 3.08
N ASP A 165 -20.27 15.20 3.52
CA ASP A 165 -19.63 14.10 2.80
C ASP A 165 -18.17 14.36 2.42
N VAL A 166 -17.44 15.13 3.25
CA VAL A 166 -16.01 15.40 3.09
C VAL A 166 -15.22 14.81 4.25
N GLY A 167 -14.05 14.24 3.94
CA GLY A 167 -13.16 13.73 4.97
C GLY A 167 -12.54 14.87 5.79
N GLN A 168 -12.63 14.77 7.11
CA GLN A 168 -12.04 15.68 8.08
C GLN A 168 -11.06 14.94 8.99
N ILE A 169 -10.12 15.68 9.57
CA ILE A 169 -9.22 15.15 10.59
C ILE A 169 -9.23 16.07 11.81
N SER A 170 -9.38 15.49 12.99
CA SER A 170 -9.37 16.23 14.26
C SER A 170 -8.37 15.62 15.23
N LYS A 171 -7.61 16.47 15.90
CA LYS A 171 -6.75 16.07 17.00
C LYS A 171 -7.62 15.80 18.24
N ILE A 172 -7.47 14.64 18.84
CA ILE A 172 -8.22 14.24 20.02
C ILE A 172 -7.45 14.62 21.29
N HIS A 173 -6.22 14.12 21.43
CA HIS A 173 -5.35 14.45 22.57
C HIS A 173 -3.88 14.15 22.28
N SER A 174 -3.02 14.58 23.17
CA SER A 174 -1.60 14.19 23.19
C SER A 174 -1.22 13.77 24.61
N GLU A 175 -0.40 12.74 24.71
CA GLU A 175 0.10 12.19 25.98
C GLU A 175 1.58 11.82 25.86
N LYS A 176 2.28 11.78 27.00
CA LYS A 176 3.66 11.27 27.05
C LYS A 176 3.64 9.75 26.89
N THR A 177 4.66 9.22 26.23
CA THR A 177 4.80 7.78 26.00
C THR A 177 6.27 7.40 25.93
N ASP A 178 6.57 6.16 26.34
CA ASP A 178 7.90 5.54 26.18
C ASP A 178 7.98 4.69 24.89
N GLU A 179 6.92 4.68 24.09
CA GLU A 179 6.92 3.94 22.81
C GLU A 179 7.83 4.60 21.78
N ASN A 180 8.43 3.77 20.92
CA ASN A 180 9.25 4.24 19.81
C ASN A 180 8.44 5.10 18.84
N ASP A 181 9.13 6.05 18.20
CA ASP A 181 8.56 6.88 17.14
C ASP A 181 7.94 6.02 16.02
N GLY A 182 6.99 6.59 15.29
CA GLY A 182 6.30 5.95 14.17
C GLY A 182 4.82 6.30 14.11
N ILE A 183 4.07 5.56 13.28
CA ILE A 183 2.61 5.73 13.10
C ILE A 183 1.90 4.42 13.41
N GLU A 184 0.75 4.51 14.04
CA GLU A 184 -0.23 3.43 14.13
C GLU A 184 -1.55 3.88 13.53
N ILE A 185 -2.05 3.13 12.56
CA ILE A 185 -3.39 3.31 12.00
C ILE A 185 -4.31 2.29 12.63
N VAL A 186 -5.48 2.72 13.08
CA VAL A 186 -6.51 1.87 13.70
C VAL A 186 -7.81 2.05 12.93
N ILE A 187 -8.32 0.98 12.36
CA ILE A 187 -9.52 0.98 11.53
C ILE A 187 -10.55 0.07 12.18
N PRO A 188 -11.73 0.59 12.59
CA PRO A 188 -12.83 -0.23 13.07
C PRO A 188 -13.30 -1.19 11.97
N VAL A 189 -13.50 -2.46 12.32
CA VAL A 189 -13.90 -3.50 11.37
C VAL A 189 -15.23 -4.11 11.80
N LYS A 190 -16.13 -4.30 10.84
CA LYS A 190 -17.41 -4.97 11.05
C LYS A 190 -17.19 -6.46 11.33
N SER A 191 -18.01 -7.05 12.19
CA SER A 191 -17.89 -8.46 12.58
C SER A 191 -17.89 -9.43 11.38
N ASP A 192 -18.70 -9.11 10.37
CA ASP A 192 -18.87 -9.96 9.18
C ASP A 192 -17.64 -9.96 8.27
N ASP A 193 -16.72 -9.01 8.45
CA ASP A 193 -15.53 -8.83 7.61
C ASP A 193 -14.25 -9.42 8.25
N TYR A 194 -14.30 -9.97 9.47
CA TYR A 194 -13.10 -10.47 10.17
C TYR A 194 -12.37 -11.55 9.37
N ASP A 195 -13.11 -12.52 8.83
CA ASP A 195 -12.54 -13.59 8.01
C ASP A 195 -11.97 -13.07 6.69
N GLU A 196 -12.59 -12.04 6.12
CA GLU A 196 -12.10 -11.40 4.91
C GLU A 196 -10.77 -10.69 5.16
N PHE A 197 -10.65 -9.92 6.27
CA PHE A 197 -9.39 -9.31 6.69
C PHE A 197 -8.32 -10.37 6.93
N TYR A 198 -8.63 -11.44 7.63
CA TYR A 198 -7.71 -12.53 7.90
C TYR A 198 -7.18 -13.15 6.60
N ASN A 199 -8.08 -13.58 5.71
CA ASN A 199 -7.73 -14.26 4.48
C ASN A 199 -6.92 -13.39 3.52
N LYS A 200 -7.26 -12.10 3.41
CA LYS A 200 -6.54 -11.16 2.53
C LYS A 200 -5.20 -10.77 3.12
N ALA A 201 -5.12 -10.55 4.41
CA ALA A 201 -3.87 -10.21 5.08
C ALA A 201 -2.84 -11.36 4.99
N THR A 202 -3.24 -12.59 5.28
CA THR A 202 -2.35 -13.75 5.22
C THR A 202 -1.84 -14.00 3.80
N LYS A 203 -2.73 -13.92 2.79
CA LYS A 203 -2.35 -14.03 1.38
C LYS A 203 -1.38 -12.93 0.94
N LEU A 204 -1.56 -11.71 1.42
CA LEU A 204 -0.71 -10.57 1.06
C LEU A 204 0.66 -10.67 1.75
N TYR A 205 0.68 -10.88 3.08
CA TYR A 205 1.87 -10.75 3.90
C TYR A 205 2.91 -11.85 3.67
N LYS A 206 2.51 -13.03 3.25
CA LYS A 206 3.47 -14.10 2.97
C LYS A 206 4.46 -13.76 1.84
N TYR A 207 4.13 -12.76 1.00
CA TYR A 207 5.00 -12.27 -0.07
C TYR A 207 5.79 -11.01 0.30
N PHE A 208 5.59 -10.43 1.49
CA PHE A 208 6.39 -9.31 1.95
C PHE A 208 7.85 -9.72 2.12
N LYS A 209 8.79 -8.86 1.71
CA LYS A 209 10.23 -9.12 1.91
C LYS A 209 10.54 -9.45 3.37
N VAL A 210 9.98 -8.69 4.29
CA VAL A 210 9.98 -8.95 5.72
C VAL A 210 8.54 -9.20 6.16
N ILE A 211 8.21 -10.44 6.53
CA ILE A 211 6.87 -10.81 6.97
C ILE A 211 6.52 -9.99 8.23
N PRO A 212 5.38 -9.29 8.26
CA PRO A 212 4.94 -8.54 9.43
C PRO A 212 4.80 -9.40 10.68
N ASN A 213 4.96 -8.79 11.84
CA ASN A 213 4.57 -9.40 13.11
C ASN A 213 3.06 -9.27 13.27
N VAL A 214 2.33 -10.33 12.91
CA VAL A 214 0.87 -10.33 12.85
C VAL A 214 0.29 -10.97 14.12
N ARG A 215 -0.73 -10.33 14.71
CA ARG A 215 -1.54 -10.83 15.81
C ARG A 215 -2.98 -11.03 15.34
N GLY A 216 -3.63 -12.09 15.78
CA GLY A 216 -5.02 -12.45 15.47
C GLY A 216 -5.58 -13.46 16.46
N ALA A 217 -6.77 -13.97 16.21
CA ALA A 217 -7.50 -14.87 17.12
C ALA A 217 -6.77 -16.21 17.34
N ASN A 218 -6.26 -16.82 16.27
CA ASN A 218 -5.54 -18.09 16.32
C ASN A 218 -4.09 -17.91 15.85
N GLN A 219 -3.16 -17.79 16.80
CA GLN A 219 -1.75 -17.53 16.51
C GLN A 219 -1.02 -18.70 15.86
N GLU A 220 -1.40 -19.93 16.12
CA GLU A 220 -0.78 -21.13 15.52
C GLU A 220 -1.17 -21.24 14.06
N GLN A 221 -2.46 -21.15 13.76
CA GLN A 221 -2.96 -21.15 12.38
C GLN A 221 -2.36 -19.97 11.59
N LEU A 222 -2.30 -18.78 12.18
CA LEU A 222 -1.76 -17.59 11.56
C LEU A 222 -0.28 -17.76 11.16
N LYS A 223 0.52 -18.40 12.00
CA LYS A 223 1.92 -18.72 11.67
C LYS A 223 2.03 -19.66 10.48
N ASP A 224 1.13 -20.64 10.39
CA ASP A 224 1.12 -21.57 9.27
C ASP A 224 0.67 -20.89 7.97
N ASP A 225 -0.37 -20.07 8.02
CA ASP A 225 -0.89 -19.35 6.86
C ASP A 225 0.06 -18.27 6.33
N LEU A 226 0.95 -17.74 7.17
CA LEU A 226 1.99 -16.79 6.80
C LEU A 226 3.28 -17.47 6.29
N LYS A 227 3.38 -18.80 6.32
CA LYS A 227 4.54 -19.49 5.74
C LYS A 227 4.60 -19.22 4.25
N ARG A 228 5.82 -18.92 3.78
CA ARG A 228 6.08 -18.77 2.35
C ARG A 228 5.93 -20.09 1.65
N ASP A 229 5.42 -20.03 0.42
CA ASP A 229 5.42 -21.19 -0.45
C ASP A 229 6.86 -21.63 -0.75
N GLU A 230 7.07 -22.89 -1.02
CA GLU A 230 8.39 -23.43 -1.36
C GLU A 230 8.91 -22.79 -2.65
N ILE A 231 10.10 -22.21 -2.58
CA ILE A 231 10.76 -21.62 -3.74
C ILE A 231 11.40 -22.71 -4.57
N VAL A 232 10.94 -22.90 -5.79
CA VAL A 232 11.50 -23.86 -6.75
C VAL A 232 12.75 -23.29 -7.39
N VAL A 233 12.67 -22.05 -7.87
CA VAL A 233 13.78 -21.31 -8.44
C VAL A 233 13.57 -19.81 -8.24
N GLY A 234 14.64 -19.04 -8.05
CA GLY A 234 14.49 -17.59 -7.86
C GLY A 234 15.80 -16.84 -7.96
N LYS A 235 15.67 -15.51 -8.00
CA LYS A 235 16.74 -14.51 -7.90
C LYS A 235 16.24 -13.34 -7.02
N ASP A 236 17.07 -12.32 -6.88
CA ASP A 236 16.81 -11.20 -5.95
C ASP A 236 15.44 -10.53 -6.09
N ASN A 237 14.87 -10.51 -7.31
CA ASN A 237 13.66 -9.76 -7.64
C ASN A 237 12.48 -10.64 -8.09
N TRP A 238 12.67 -11.95 -8.20
CA TRP A 238 11.59 -12.86 -8.58
C TRP A 238 11.83 -14.27 -8.02
N ASN A 239 10.74 -14.96 -7.71
CA ASN A 239 10.76 -16.33 -7.26
C ASN A 239 9.65 -17.10 -7.97
N LEU A 240 9.96 -18.33 -8.39
CA LEU A 240 8.99 -19.33 -8.77
C LEU A 240 8.69 -20.18 -7.54
N VAL A 241 7.42 -20.24 -7.15
CA VAL A 241 6.99 -21.03 -6.00
C VAL A 241 6.14 -22.22 -6.47
N LYS A 242 6.10 -23.26 -5.68
CA LYS A 242 5.30 -24.45 -5.96
C LYS A 242 3.81 -24.11 -5.89
N GLY A 243 3.06 -24.49 -6.90
CA GLY A 243 1.61 -24.30 -6.97
C GLY A 243 1.20 -23.16 -7.91
N ASN A 244 0.67 -22.06 -7.41
CA ASN A 244 0.24 -20.94 -8.23
C ASN A 244 1.41 -20.05 -8.63
N SER A 245 1.41 -19.57 -9.86
CA SER A 245 2.47 -18.69 -10.36
C SER A 245 2.11 -17.22 -10.17
N TYR A 246 3.00 -16.51 -9.51
CA TYR A 246 2.87 -15.08 -9.24
C TYR A 246 4.17 -14.35 -9.59
N ALA A 247 4.03 -13.12 -10.07
CA ALA A 247 5.12 -12.15 -10.08
C ALA A 247 5.01 -11.30 -8.82
N VAL A 248 6.01 -11.36 -7.94
CA VAL A 248 6.04 -10.50 -6.75
C VAL A 248 6.78 -9.22 -7.09
N MET A 249 6.07 -8.09 -7.07
CA MET A 249 6.64 -6.76 -7.29
C MET A 249 6.36 -5.90 -6.07
N GLY A 250 7.41 -5.44 -5.40
CA GLY A 250 7.30 -4.60 -4.19
C GLY A 250 6.44 -5.23 -3.11
N ASN A 251 6.54 -6.35 -2.62
CA ASN A 251 5.69 -7.02 -1.61
C ASN A 251 4.28 -7.42 -2.08
N ILE A 252 3.93 -7.28 -3.34
CA ILE A 252 2.62 -7.64 -3.87
C ILE A 252 2.76 -8.76 -4.89
N ALA A 253 2.01 -9.85 -4.68
CA ALA A 253 1.93 -10.96 -5.62
C ALA A 253 0.84 -10.70 -6.66
N TYR A 254 1.23 -10.67 -7.91
CA TYR A 254 0.34 -10.54 -9.07
C TYR A 254 0.20 -11.91 -9.75
N PRO A 255 -1.00 -12.45 -9.91
CA PRO A 255 -1.19 -13.68 -10.66
C PRO A 255 -0.62 -13.54 -12.07
N LEU A 256 0.13 -14.54 -12.53
CA LEU A 256 0.62 -14.56 -13.90
C LEU A 256 -0.48 -15.12 -14.82
N ASP A 257 -0.88 -14.32 -15.79
CA ASP A 257 -1.71 -14.77 -16.91
C ASP A 257 -0.81 -15.26 -18.04
N TYR A 258 -0.71 -16.57 -18.18
CA TYR A 258 0.12 -17.20 -19.22
C TYR A 258 -0.36 -16.88 -20.63
N SER A 259 -1.66 -16.67 -20.81
CA SER A 259 -2.22 -16.30 -22.11
C SER A 259 -1.75 -14.92 -22.56
N ALA A 260 -1.60 -13.99 -21.63
CA ALA A 260 -1.08 -12.66 -21.87
C ALA A 260 0.43 -12.65 -22.18
N LEU A 261 1.16 -13.68 -21.73
CA LEU A 261 2.61 -13.80 -21.96
C LEU A 261 2.95 -14.40 -23.33
N ASN A 262 1.96 -14.79 -24.14
CA ASN A 262 2.15 -15.49 -25.42
C ASN A 262 3.04 -16.74 -25.32
N LEU A 263 3.08 -17.39 -24.16
CA LEU A 263 3.78 -18.65 -23.96
C LEU A 263 2.89 -19.77 -24.52
N GLY A 264 3.28 -20.35 -25.65
CA GLY A 264 2.59 -21.51 -26.23
C GLY A 264 2.69 -22.71 -25.28
N TRP A 265 1.71 -23.59 -25.31
CA TRP A 265 1.63 -24.82 -24.49
C TRP A 265 2.78 -25.82 -24.74
N GLN A 266 3.68 -25.55 -25.67
CA GLN A 266 4.80 -26.41 -26.07
C GLN A 266 6.18 -25.76 -25.85
N ASP A 267 6.26 -24.61 -25.17
CA ASP A 267 7.54 -23.99 -24.87
C ASP A 267 8.13 -24.60 -23.59
N GLU A 268 9.42 -25.00 -23.62
CA GLU A 268 10.17 -25.50 -22.45
C GLU A 268 10.04 -24.58 -21.24
N LYS A 269 9.76 -23.29 -21.46
CA LYS A 269 9.48 -22.30 -20.42
C LYS A 269 8.10 -22.46 -19.78
N SER A 270 7.08 -22.90 -20.54
CA SER A 270 5.74 -23.15 -20.01
C SER A 270 5.71 -24.41 -19.15
N ASP A 271 6.52 -25.41 -19.50
CA ASP A 271 6.65 -26.66 -18.72
C ASP A 271 7.35 -26.40 -17.38
N LEU A 272 8.34 -25.51 -17.35
CA LEU A 272 9.02 -25.10 -16.11
C LEU A 272 8.09 -24.34 -15.16
N ILE A 273 7.17 -23.56 -15.70
CA ILE A 273 6.18 -22.77 -14.96
C ILE A 273 4.99 -23.62 -14.54
N SER A 274 4.59 -24.63 -15.35
CA SER A 274 3.47 -25.52 -15.05
C SER A 274 3.85 -26.68 -14.14
N SER A 275 5.13 -27.02 -14.03
CA SER A 275 5.65 -28.07 -13.17
C SER A 275 6.08 -27.59 -11.78
N GLY A 276 6.03 -26.28 -11.51
CA GLY A 276 6.23 -25.63 -10.18
C GLY A 276 4.89 -25.40 -9.45
#